data_dc5c937da7c4b47bd075e53b3d6b0651
#
_entry.id   dc5c937da7c4b47bd075e53b3d6b0651
#
_cell.length_a   1.000
_cell.length_b   1.000
_cell.length_c   1.000
_cell.angle_alpha   90.00
_cell.angle_beta   90.00
_cell.angle_gamma   90.00
#
_symmetry.space_group_name_H-M   'P 1'
#
loop_
_entity.id
_entity.type
_entity.pdbx_description
1 polymer ?
#
loop_
_entity_poly.entity_id
_entity_poly.type
_entity_poly.pdbx_seq_one_letter_code
_entity_poly.pdbx_strand_id
1 'polypeptide(L)'
;TPPFTGIYKPIGNLKDFYDLNSGGEWTLRIIDQYPVDTGTLKFLELRLCLAGEIKSNTDGDLIPNEEDNCPFITNPDQADFNNNGVGDLCDLYDERNIKISKKNATCSEKQNGEIQISSIAIFDYEVEISSSNGYNRTITMFNQELLIQNLSPGIYQICVMEKVSSFKNCFT
;
A
#
# COMPACT_ATOMS: atom_id res chain seq x y z
N THR A 1 27.70 19.96 42.73
CA THR A 1 27.67 21.00 41.67
C THR A 1 27.71 20.36 40.30
N PRO A 2 26.90 20.78 39.37
CA PRO A 2 26.91 20.29 37.99
C PRO A 2 28.29 20.53 37.32
N PRO A 3 28.63 19.77 36.26
CA PRO A 3 27.72 18.86 35.55
C PRO A 3 27.57 17.49 36.20
N PHE A 4 26.35 17.01 36.34
CA PHE A 4 26.09 15.63 36.74
C PHE A 4 26.45 14.72 35.57
N THR A 5 27.49 13.91 35.75
CA THR A 5 27.88 12.90 34.78
C THR A 5 27.77 11.55 35.45
N GLY A 6 27.16 10.57 34.79
CA GLY A 6 27.03 9.23 35.34
C GLY A 6 25.83 8.48 34.77
N ILE A 7 25.73 7.23 35.22
CA ILE A 7 24.58 6.37 34.92
C ILE A 7 23.57 6.51 36.06
N TYR A 8 22.39 6.96 35.74
CA TYR A 8 21.32 7.16 36.69
C TYR A 8 20.27 6.04 36.53
N LYS A 9 19.75 5.57 37.64
CA LYS A 9 18.63 4.63 37.63
C LYS A 9 17.32 5.42 37.75
N PRO A 10 16.29 5.05 37.02
CA PRO A 10 14.97 5.65 37.17
C PRO A 10 14.39 5.35 38.57
N ILE A 11 13.62 6.32 39.08
CA ILE A 11 12.77 6.08 40.25
C ILE A 11 11.48 5.43 39.72
N GLY A 12 11.33 4.15 39.98
CA GLY A 12 10.21 3.34 39.51
C GLY A 12 10.65 1.99 39.00
N ASN A 13 9.70 1.17 38.62
CA ASN A 13 9.97 -0.18 38.15
C ASN A 13 9.75 -0.24 36.62
N LEU A 14 10.83 -0.40 35.86
CA LEU A 14 10.72 -0.58 34.42
C LEU A 14 9.98 -1.87 34.01
N LYS A 15 9.71 -2.77 34.98
CA LYS A 15 8.86 -3.96 34.73
C LYS A 15 7.41 -3.60 34.37
N ASP A 16 6.97 -2.39 34.72
CA ASP A 16 5.65 -1.92 34.36
C ASP A 16 5.45 -1.75 32.83
N PHE A 17 6.57 -1.78 32.08
CA PHE A 17 6.58 -1.76 30.61
C PHE A 17 6.76 -3.14 29.98
N TYR A 18 6.86 -4.21 30.78
CA TYR A 18 6.94 -5.55 30.22
C TYR A 18 5.60 -5.95 29.60
N ASP A 19 5.67 -6.67 28.48
CA ASP A 19 4.51 -7.13 27.72
C ASP A 19 3.63 -6.02 27.14
N LEU A 20 4.11 -4.75 27.16
CA LEU A 20 3.46 -3.67 26.44
C LEU A 20 4.00 -3.58 25.00
N ASN A 21 3.12 -3.20 24.09
CA ASN A 21 3.53 -2.92 22.70
C ASN A 21 4.54 -1.76 22.69
N SER A 22 5.73 -2.00 22.13
CA SER A 22 6.77 -0.98 22.00
C SER A 22 6.53 0.02 20.88
N GLY A 23 5.57 -0.25 19.98
CA GLY A 23 5.16 0.68 18.94
C GLY A 23 4.33 1.83 19.51
N GLY A 24 4.47 3.01 18.89
CA GLY A 24 3.75 4.21 19.28
C GLY A 24 4.67 5.37 19.70
N GLU A 25 4.05 6.43 20.20
CA GLU A 25 4.74 7.63 20.64
C GLU A 25 5.25 7.47 22.09
N TRP A 26 6.54 7.69 22.27
CA TRP A 26 7.19 7.69 23.58
C TRP A 26 7.47 9.12 24.02
N THR A 27 6.86 9.56 25.09
CA THR A 27 7.03 10.92 25.61
C THR A 27 7.95 10.92 26.83
N LEU A 28 9.08 11.60 26.74
CA LEU A 28 9.93 11.91 27.89
C LEU A 28 9.45 13.24 28.50
N ARG A 29 9.06 13.20 29.76
CA ARG A 29 8.75 14.42 30.52
C ARG A 29 9.84 14.69 31.53
N ILE A 30 10.52 15.84 31.43
CA ILE A 30 11.50 16.33 32.39
C ILE A 30 10.87 17.50 33.14
N ILE A 31 10.92 17.45 34.47
CA ILE A 31 10.37 18.51 35.32
C ILE A 31 11.51 19.01 36.19
N ASP A 32 11.85 20.30 36.04
CA ASP A 32 12.70 21.01 36.99
C ASP A 32 11.81 21.51 38.14
N GLN A 33 12.14 21.05 39.33
CA GLN A 33 11.37 21.35 40.54
C GLN A 33 11.96 22.51 41.35
N TYR A 34 13.14 23.04 40.96
CA TYR A 34 13.84 24.04 41.72
C TYR A 34 14.05 25.32 40.88
N PRO A 35 13.65 26.51 41.38
CA PRO A 35 13.60 27.71 40.58
C PRO A 35 14.95 28.43 40.40
N VAL A 36 16.05 27.89 40.93
CA VAL A 36 17.34 28.61 41.02
C VAL A 36 18.42 28.03 40.11
N ASP A 37 18.22 26.88 39.51
CA ASP A 37 19.19 26.25 38.61
C ASP A 37 18.53 25.84 37.29
N THR A 38 19.30 25.89 36.23
CA THR A 38 18.84 25.52 34.90
C THR A 38 19.69 24.35 34.40
N GLY A 39 19.03 23.33 33.86
CA GLY A 39 19.67 22.18 33.27
C GLY A 39 19.43 22.06 31.76
N THR A 40 20.34 21.41 31.07
CA THR A 40 20.17 21.04 29.67
C THR A 40 20.35 19.55 29.51
N LEU A 41 19.33 18.89 29.01
CA LEU A 41 19.47 17.49 28.55
C LEU A 41 20.17 17.50 27.19
N LYS A 42 21.40 16.96 27.15
CA LYS A 42 22.19 16.92 25.90
C LYS A 42 21.94 15.65 25.09
N PHE A 43 21.56 14.57 25.74
CA PHE A 43 21.38 13.28 25.10
C PHE A 43 20.47 12.40 25.93
N LEU A 44 19.57 11.69 25.27
CA LEU A 44 18.79 10.57 25.81
C LEU A 44 18.86 9.42 24.82
N GLU A 45 19.17 8.23 25.31
CA GLU A 45 19.05 7.00 24.56
C GLU A 45 18.08 6.08 25.31
N LEU A 46 17.04 5.62 24.64
CA LEU A 46 16.12 4.60 25.12
C LEU A 46 16.42 3.30 24.38
N ARG A 47 16.91 2.30 25.10
CA ARG A 47 17.12 0.95 24.56
C ARG A 47 16.02 0.04 25.03
N LEU A 48 15.20 -0.43 24.09
CA LEU A 48 14.16 -1.40 24.35
C LEU A 48 14.69 -2.78 23.95
N CYS A 49 14.67 -3.72 24.91
CA CYS A 49 14.94 -5.12 24.62
C CYS A 49 13.59 -5.77 24.32
N LEU A 50 13.36 -6.14 23.07
CA LEU A 50 12.19 -6.89 22.68
C LEU A 50 12.41 -8.36 23.03
N ALA A 51 11.45 -8.97 23.72
CA ALA A 51 11.45 -10.41 23.93
C ALA A 51 10.90 -11.06 22.66
N GLY A 52 11.80 -11.44 21.74
CA GLY A 52 11.46 -12.05 20.46
C GLY A 52 12.32 -11.49 19.32
N GLU A 53 12.33 -12.17 18.22
CA GLU A 53 12.89 -11.64 16.98
C GLU A 53 12.06 -10.46 16.49
N ILE A 54 12.72 -9.36 16.13
CA ILE A 54 12.06 -8.25 15.42
C ILE A 54 11.75 -8.79 14.03
N LYS A 55 10.51 -9.19 13.84
CA LYS A 55 10.03 -9.57 12.51
C LYS A 55 9.96 -8.32 11.63
N SER A 56 10.52 -8.40 10.45
CA SER A 56 10.45 -7.32 9.47
C SER A 56 8.99 -7.12 9.03
N ASN A 57 8.56 -5.87 8.98
CA ASN A 57 7.29 -5.47 8.38
C ASN A 57 7.58 -4.25 7.51
N THR A 58 7.57 -4.43 6.20
CA THR A 58 8.11 -3.45 5.25
C THR A 58 7.10 -2.36 4.90
N ASP A 59 5.82 -2.68 4.86
CA ASP A 59 4.74 -1.77 4.47
C ASP A 59 3.95 -1.18 5.64
N GLY A 60 4.19 -1.71 6.86
CA GLY A 60 3.69 -1.13 8.11
C GLY A 60 2.25 -1.53 8.46
N ASP A 61 1.71 -2.60 7.92
CA ASP A 61 0.35 -3.06 8.15
C ASP A 61 0.13 -3.93 9.41
N LEU A 62 1.22 -4.13 10.18
CA LEU A 62 1.30 -4.93 11.40
C LEU A 62 1.41 -6.44 11.18
N ILE A 63 1.45 -6.91 9.95
CA ILE A 63 1.71 -8.30 9.60
C ILE A 63 3.19 -8.45 9.28
N PRO A 64 3.92 -9.36 9.93
CA PRO A 64 5.32 -9.59 9.59
C PRO A 64 5.49 -10.12 8.17
N ASN A 65 6.53 -9.68 7.45
CA ASN A 65 6.78 -10.08 6.06
C ASN A 65 6.74 -11.60 5.81
N GLU A 66 7.10 -12.40 6.82
CA GLU A 66 7.09 -13.87 6.74
C GLU A 66 5.68 -14.47 6.75
N GLU A 67 4.72 -13.73 7.29
CA GLU A 67 3.32 -14.12 7.47
C GLU A 67 2.40 -13.32 6.53
N ASP A 68 2.97 -12.33 5.83
CA ASP A 68 2.27 -11.38 4.99
C ASP A 68 2.17 -11.87 3.55
N ASN A 69 0.96 -11.93 3.04
CA ASN A 69 0.70 -12.35 1.66
C ASN A 69 0.92 -11.23 0.62
N CYS A 70 1.19 -9.97 1.08
CA CYS A 70 1.62 -8.84 0.25
C CYS A 70 2.70 -7.98 0.93
N PRO A 71 3.94 -8.44 1.19
CA PRO A 71 4.93 -7.81 2.08
C PRO A 71 5.36 -6.38 1.75
N PHE A 72 4.88 -5.80 0.66
CA PHE A 72 5.21 -4.44 0.18
C PHE A 72 3.97 -3.57 -0.05
N ILE A 73 2.77 -4.08 0.20
CA ILE A 73 1.49 -3.39 -0.03
C ILE A 73 0.60 -3.60 1.18
N THR A 74 0.40 -2.55 1.97
CA THR A 74 -0.43 -2.55 3.18
C THR A 74 -1.78 -3.20 2.95
N ASN A 75 -2.00 -4.37 3.54
CA ASN A 75 -3.23 -5.14 3.45
C ASN A 75 -3.55 -5.91 4.75
N PRO A 76 -3.85 -5.21 5.85
CA PRO A 76 -4.01 -5.82 7.18
C PRO A 76 -5.15 -6.85 7.27
N ASP A 77 -6.03 -6.91 6.29
CA ASP A 77 -7.09 -7.91 6.17
C ASP A 77 -6.62 -9.23 5.54
N GLN A 78 -5.41 -9.24 4.95
CA GLN A 78 -4.78 -10.39 4.32
C GLN A 78 -5.69 -11.13 3.33
N ALA A 79 -6.54 -10.37 2.61
CA ALA A 79 -7.48 -10.92 1.65
C ALA A 79 -6.76 -11.69 0.54
N ASP A 80 -7.14 -12.94 0.35
CA ASP A 80 -6.65 -13.87 -0.69
C ASP A 80 -7.83 -14.77 -1.11
N PHE A 81 -8.59 -14.33 -2.08
CA PHE A 81 -9.83 -14.99 -2.48
C PHE A 81 -9.59 -16.34 -3.17
N ASN A 82 -8.54 -16.44 -3.97
CA ASN A 82 -8.23 -17.68 -4.70
C ASN A 82 -7.39 -18.68 -3.88
N ASN A 83 -6.96 -18.29 -2.67
CA ASN A 83 -6.17 -19.06 -1.72
C ASN A 83 -4.85 -19.58 -2.32
N ASN A 84 -4.17 -18.76 -3.13
CA ASN A 84 -2.89 -19.13 -3.73
C ASN A 84 -1.67 -18.68 -2.90
N GLY A 85 -1.90 -17.97 -1.79
CA GLY A 85 -0.86 -17.45 -0.89
C GLY A 85 -0.34 -16.07 -1.27
N VAL A 86 -0.89 -15.45 -2.31
CA VAL A 86 -0.62 -14.05 -2.71
C VAL A 86 -1.89 -13.25 -2.46
N GLY A 87 -1.78 -12.14 -1.73
CA GLY A 87 -2.93 -11.32 -1.40
C GLY A 87 -3.54 -10.62 -2.61
N ASP A 88 -4.86 -10.40 -2.58
CA ASP A 88 -5.61 -9.80 -3.69
C ASP A 88 -5.00 -8.48 -4.20
N LEU A 89 -4.44 -7.66 -3.30
CA LEU A 89 -3.85 -6.35 -3.66
C LEU A 89 -2.51 -6.44 -4.38
N CYS A 90 -1.83 -7.58 -4.32
CA CYS A 90 -0.56 -7.84 -4.99
C CYS A 90 -0.61 -9.03 -5.96
N ASP A 91 -1.76 -9.68 -6.12
CA ASP A 91 -1.94 -10.79 -7.07
C ASP A 91 -2.29 -10.28 -8.48
N LEU A 92 -1.24 -10.05 -9.26
CA LEU A 92 -1.35 -9.62 -10.65
C LEU A 92 -2.08 -10.63 -11.55
N TYR A 93 -1.98 -11.91 -11.21
CA TYR A 93 -2.50 -13.02 -12.03
C TYR A 93 -3.85 -13.57 -11.57
N ASP A 94 -4.46 -12.99 -10.52
CA ASP A 94 -5.84 -13.33 -10.16
C ASP A 94 -6.78 -13.05 -11.35
N GLU A 95 -7.63 -14.01 -11.70
CA GLU A 95 -8.57 -13.87 -12.82
C GLU A 95 -9.57 -12.72 -12.65
N ARG A 96 -9.80 -12.28 -11.41
CA ARG A 96 -10.66 -11.14 -11.06
C ARG A 96 -9.94 -9.80 -11.07
N ASN A 97 -8.59 -9.82 -11.17
CA ASN A 97 -7.79 -8.61 -11.06
C ASN A 97 -8.25 -7.53 -12.04
N ILE A 98 -8.48 -7.89 -13.30
CA ILE A 98 -8.92 -6.93 -14.32
C ILE A 98 -10.41 -7.12 -14.60
N LYS A 99 -11.19 -6.05 -14.36
CA LYS A 99 -12.62 -6.00 -14.65
C LYS A 99 -12.90 -4.97 -15.73
N ILE A 100 -13.63 -5.39 -16.76
CA ILE A 100 -14.09 -4.50 -17.84
C ILE A 100 -15.61 -4.41 -17.81
N SER A 101 -16.12 -3.19 -17.83
CA SER A 101 -17.53 -2.89 -18.04
C SER A 101 -17.71 -1.98 -19.24
N LYS A 102 -18.85 -2.06 -19.91
CA LYS A 102 -19.12 -1.29 -21.12
C LYS A 102 -20.52 -0.70 -21.11
N LYS A 103 -20.64 0.48 -21.73
CA LYS A 103 -21.90 1.08 -22.12
C LYS A 103 -21.90 1.25 -23.62
N ASN A 104 -22.82 0.56 -24.29
CA ASN A 104 -22.89 0.57 -25.74
C ASN A 104 -23.33 1.96 -26.28
N ALA A 105 -22.81 2.36 -27.44
CA ALA A 105 -23.30 3.51 -28.15
C ALA A 105 -24.76 3.31 -28.52
N THR A 106 -25.58 4.39 -28.42
CA THR A 106 -27.04 4.30 -28.59
C THR A 106 -27.51 4.27 -30.05
N CYS A 107 -26.67 4.69 -30.99
CA CYS A 107 -26.97 4.68 -32.44
C CYS A 107 -25.66 4.53 -33.22
N SER A 108 -25.77 4.07 -34.49
CA SER A 108 -24.60 3.84 -35.36
C SER A 108 -23.74 5.09 -35.64
N GLU A 109 -24.32 6.29 -35.48
CA GLU A 109 -23.63 7.56 -35.75
C GLU A 109 -23.22 8.33 -34.46
N LYS A 110 -23.56 7.82 -33.28
CA LYS A 110 -23.23 8.48 -32.01
C LYS A 110 -21.99 7.92 -31.40
N GLN A 111 -21.08 8.82 -31.03
CA GLN A 111 -19.84 8.50 -30.27
C GLN A 111 -20.12 8.67 -28.79
N ASN A 112 -20.98 7.85 -28.22
CA ASN A 112 -21.32 7.90 -26.79
C ASN A 112 -21.17 6.55 -26.08
N GLY A 113 -20.39 5.65 -26.68
CA GLY A 113 -19.94 4.42 -26.02
C GLY A 113 -18.90 4.71 -24.95
N GLU A 114 -18.91 3.89 -23.92
CA GLU A 114 -17.98 4.00 -22.80
C GLU A 114 -17.42 2.61 -22.45
N ILE A 115 -16.14 2.57 -22.08
CA ILE A 115 -15.49 1.38 -21.51
C ILE A 115 -14.84 1.82 -20.21
N GLN A 116 -15.15 1.12 -19.13
CA GLN A 116 -14.51 1.28 -17.84
C GLN A 116 -13.69 0.04 -17.54
N ILE A 117 -12.44 0.25 -17.13
CA ILE A 117 -11.49 -0.78 -16.74
C ILE A 117 -11.11 -0.51 -15.29
N SER A 118 -11.13 -1.55 -14.46
CA SER A 118 -10.64 -1.45 -13.09
C SER A 118 -9.77 -2.65 -12.75
N SER A 119 -8.84 -2.48 -11.80
CA SER A 119 -8.02 -3.54 -11.23
C SER A 119 -8.20 -3.62 -9.72
N ILE A 120 -7.98 -4.81 -9.14
CA ILE A 120 -7.89 -5.03 -7.70
C ILE A 120 -6.45 -4.84 -7.26
N ALA A 121 -5.51 -5.53 -7.91
CA ALA A 121 -4.10 -5.44 -7.58
C ALA A 121 -3.52 -4.05 -7.91
N ILE A 122 -2.64 -3.57 -7.05
CA ILE A 122 -2.10 -2.20 -7.06
C ILE A 122 -0.79 -2.19 -7.84
N PHE A 123 -0.90 -1.99 -9.16
CA PHE A 123 0.26 -1.90 -10.07
C PHE A 123 0.10 -0.74 -11.06
N ASP A 124 1.19 -0.41 -11.72
CA ASP A 124 1.21 0.55 -12.83
C ASP A 124 0.83 -0.14 -14.14
N TYR A 125 -0.42 0.03 -14.54
CA TYR A 125 -0.94 -0.58 -15.76
C TYR A 125 -0.86 0.36 -16.96
N GLU A 126 -0.63 -0.24 -18.12
CA GLU A 126 -0.77 0.37 -19.42
C GLU A 126 -1.86 -0.38 -20.22
N VAL A 127 -2.77 0.35 -20.83
CA VAL A 127 -3.91 -0.19 -21.56
C VAL A 127 -3.75 0.16 -23.03
N GLU A 128 -3.60 -0.86 -23.88
CA GLU A 128 -3.73 -0.74 -25.32
C GLU A 128 -5.18 -1.02 -25.71
N ILE A 129 -5.79 -0.09 -26.42
CA ILE A 129 -7.13 -0.28 -26.97
C ILE A 129 -7.10 -0.05 -28.48
N SER A 130 -7.62 -1.00 -29.23
CA SER A 130 -7.70 -0.94 -30.68
C SER A 130 -9.06 -1.43 -31.20
N SER A 131 -9.41 -1.01 -32.41
CA SER A 131 -10.66 -1.39 -33.03
C SER A 131 -10.50 -1.45 -34.56
N SER A 132 -11.32 -2.27 -35.22
CA SER A 132 -11.35 -2.40 -36.66
C SER A 132 -11.74 -1.12 -37.42
N ASN A 133 -12.35 -0.13 -36.74
CA ASN A 133 -12.67 1.18 -37.31
C ASN A 133 -11.51 2.19 -37.27
N GLY A 134 -10.28 1.74 -36.90
CA GLY A 134 -9.08 2.56 -36.87
C GLY A 134 -8.81 3.26 -35.52
N TYR A 135 -9.61 3.01 -34.50
CA TYR A 135 -9.30 3.51 -33.17
C TYR A 135 -8.08 2.74 -32.61
N ASN A 136 -7.07 3.48 -32.17
CA ASN A 136 -5.89 2.91 -31.55
C ASN A 136 -5.31 3.90 -30.54
N ARG A 137 -5.21 3.49 -29.29
CA ARG A 137 -4.63 4.28 -28.18
C ARG A 137 -3.93 3.40 -27.19
N THR A 138 -2.86 3.96 -26.59
CA THR A 138 -2.20 3.44 -25.41
C THR A 138 -2.39 4.46 -24.29
N ILE A 139 -2.89 4.02 -23.14
CA ILE A 139 -3.29 4.89 -22.03
C ILE A 139 -2.70 4.29 -20.75
N THR A 140 -2.06 5.12 -19.91
CA THR A 140 -1.68 4.73 -18.57
C THR A 140 -2.91 4.77 -17.66
N MET A 141 -3.14 3.69 -16.93
CA MET A 141 -4.21 3.59 -15.95
C MET A 141 -3.73 4.11 -14.59
N PHE A 142 -4.48 5.02 -14.01
CA PHE A 142 -4.16 5.63 -12.72
C PHE A 142 -5.20 5.22 -11.67
N ASN A 143 -4.75 5.05 -10.42
CA ASN A 143 -5.61 4.72 -9.28
C ASN A 143 -6.52 3.50 -9.53
N GLN A 144 -6.00 2.48 -10.21
CA GLN A 144 -6.69 1.23 -10.54
C GLN A 144 -7.99 1.41 -11.33
N GLU A 145 -8.21 2.57 -11.93
CA GLU A 145 -9.38 2.85 -12.75
C GLU A 145 -9.04 3.61 -14.03
N LEU A 146 -9.73 3.27 -15.12
CA LEU A 146 -9.67 3.96 -16.39
C LEU A 146 -11.06 4.01 -17.03
N LEU A 147 -11.53 5.21 -17.35
CA LEU A 147 -12.77 5.43 -18.11
C LEU A 147 -12.43 5.97 -19.48
N ILE A 148 -12.84 5.25 -20.53
CA ILE A 148 -12.71 5.65 -21.92
C ILE A 148 -14.10 5.99 -22.46
N GLN A 149 -14.26 7.20 -22.94
CA GLN A 149 -15.55 7.73 -23.39
C GLN A 149 -15.52 8.13 -24.87
N ASN A 150 -16.68 8.50 -25.39
CA ASN A 150 -16.85 8.97 -26.77
C ASN A 150 -16.44 7.93 -27.82
N LEU A 151 -16.74 6.68 -27.54
CA LEU A 151 -16.42 5.57 -28.43
C LEU A 151 -17.55 5.42 -29.50
N SER A 152 -17.12 5.24 -30.73
CA SER A 152 -18.00 4.85 -31.83
C SER A 152 -18.48 3.40 -31.67
N PRO A 153 -19.63 3.02 -32.24
CA PRO A 153 -20.00 1.61 -32.31
C PRO A 153 -18.91 0.79 -33.00
N GLY A 154 -18.59 -0.36 -32.43
CA GLY A 154 -17.54 -1.24 -32.96
C GLY A 154 -17.13 -2.31 -31.96
N ILE A 155 -16.26 -3.18 -32.42
CA ILE A 155 -15.60 -4.19 -31.58
C ILE A 155 -14.23 -3.62 -31.20
N TYR A 156 -13.95 -3.63 -29.94
CA TYR A 156 -12.70 -3.14 -29.36
C TYR A 156 -11.92 -4.30 -28.73
N GLN A 157 -10.65 -4.37 -29.06
CA GLN A 157 -9.69 -5.22 -28.36
C GLN A 157 -8.98 -4.35 -27.31
N ILE A 158 -8.94 -4.85 -26.09
CA ILE A 158 -8.34 -4.17 -24.93
C ILE A 158 -7.28 -5.09 -24.35
N CYS A 159 -6.02 -4.65 -24.31
CA CYS A 159 -4.95 -5.37 -23.66
C CYS A 159 -4.43 -4.56 -22.48
N VAL A 160 -4.49 -5.12 -21.28
CA VAL A 160 -3.96 -4.53 -20.04
C VAL A 160 -2.61 -5.19 -19.76
N MET A 161 -1.60 -4.36 -19.59
CA MET A 161 -0.21 -4.77 -19.34
C MET A 161 0.29 -4.11 -18.07
N GLU A 162 1.10 -4.81 -17.30
CA GLU A 162 1.89 -4.22 -16.23
C GLU A 162 3.29 -3.88 -16.76
N LYS A 163 3.84 -2.72 -16.37
CA LYS A 163 5.04 -2.14 -17.01
C LYS A 163 6.35 -2.86 -16.74
N VAL A 164 6.45 -3.56 -15.62
CA VAL A 164 7.71 -4.18 -15.16
C VAL A 164 7.71 -5.68 -15.40
N SER A 165 6.54 -6.32 -15.24
CA SER A 165 6.37 -7.74 -15.47
C SER A 165 6.04 -8.06 -16.93
N SER A 166 5.99 -9.32 -17.26
CA SER A 166 5.51 -9.77 -18.57
C SER A 166 3.97 -9.95 -18.61
N PHE A 167 3.26 -9.45 -17.60
CA PHE A 167 1.80 -9.56 -17.55
C PHE A 167 1.15 -8.86 -18.73
N LYS A 168 0.32 -9.58 -19.44
CA LYS A 168 -0.56 -9.06 -20.49
C LYS A 168 -1.85 -9.87 -20.52
N ASN A 169 -2.99 -9.21 -20.33
CA ASN A 169 -4.30 -9.81 -20.43
C ASN A 169 -5.14 -9.03 -21.46
N CYS A 170 -5.72 -9.74 -22.44
CA CYS A 170 -6.47 -9.14 -23.56
C CYS A 170 -7.93 -9.59 -23.57
N PHE A 171 -8.82 -8.66 -23.85
CA PHE A 171 -10.28 -8.80 -23.88
C PHE A 171 -10.86 -8.26 -25.20
N THR A 172 -12.04 -8.76 -25.59
CA THR A 172 -12.78 -8.31 -26.78
C THR A 172 -14.25 -8.08 -26.48
#